data_8b981b7a57a9c331a40d6ce0b3065dfe
#
_entry.id   8b981b7a57a9c331a40d6ce0b3065dfe
#
_cell.length_a   1.000
_cell.length_b   1.000
_cell.length_c   1.000
_cell.angle_alpha   90.00
_cell.angle_beta   90.00
_cell.angle_gamma   90.00
#
_symmetry.space_group_name_H-M   'P 1'
#
loop_
_entity.id
_entity.type
_entity.pdbx_description
1 polymer ?
#
loop_
_entity_poly.entity_id
_entity_poly.type
_entity_poly.pdbx_seq_one_letter_code
_entity_poly.pdbx_strand_id
1 'polypeptide(L)'
;MSGYYTPEEAQDIFLKANEAYAREDYAAAKEGYEKLLANGQGGPDVLYNLGTTHLAQGDLGRAVLSLEQARKEGGQAPDLEANLAVARARQVDKVVGATAEDAFLPRVAAATDGPVVAWTFLGTWVAAFVLVLLWRLLGRGRRTAVGVLAVLLFAVAVPSGLLVATHAYVGATVHEAVVLAPTLVARELPQPGARSIFEVHAGLKVRLLEETGRFVRIRLPNGLEGWAEREGVAEI
;
A
#
# COMPACT_ATOMS: atom_id res chain seq x y z
N MET A 1 -28.74 -12.79 -5.53
CA MET A 1 -28.20 -13.30 -4.26
C MET A 1 -26.80 -13.84 -4.55
N SER A 2 -25.77 -13.02 -4.37
CA SER A 2 -24.39 -13.51 -4.46
C SER A 2 -24.11 -14.23 -3.13
N GLY A 3 -24.17 -15.56 -3.15
CA GLY A 3 -23.72 -16.37 -2.03
C GLY A 3 -22.19 -16.21 -1.91
N TYR A 4 -21.69 -16.00 -0.72
CA TYR A 4 -20.25 -16.07 -0.46
C TYR A 4 -19.80 -17.51 -0.76
N TYR A 5 -18.66 -17.65 -1.44
CA TYR A 5 -18.06 -18.97 -1.66
C TYR A 5 -17.67 -19.61 -0.33
N THR A 6 -17.82 -20.91 -0.23
CA THR A 6 -17.19 -21.64 0.87
C THR A 6 -15.66 -21.63 0.70
N PRO A 7 -14.88 -21.89 1.76
CA PRO A 7 -13.43 -21.98 1.65
C PRO A 7 -12.98 -23.02 0.60
N GLU A 8 -13.71 -24.15 0.47
CA GLU A 8 -13.42 -25.18 -0.51
C GLU A 8 -13.69 -24.71 -1.94
N GLU A 9 -14.81 -24.00 -2.17
CA GLU A 9 -15.13 -23.43 -3.49
C GLU A 9 -14.12 -22.34 -3.88
N ALA A 10 -13.74 -21.49 -2.93
CA ALA A 10 -12.71 -20.46 -3.17
C ALA A 10 -11.36 -21.11 -3.53
N GLN A 11 -10.97 -22.14 -2.82
CA GLN A 11 -9.74 -22.89 -3.11
C GLN A 11 -9.79 -23.56 -4.49
N ASP A 12 -10.92 -24.14 -4.90
CA ASP A 12 -11.10 -24.74 -6.22
C ASP A 12 -10.99 -23.69 -7.32
N ILE A 13 -11.62 -22.52 -7.15
CA ILE A 13 -11.51 -21.41 -8.10
C ILE A 13 -10.06 -20.95 -8.22
N PHE A 14 -9.35 -20.79 -7.09
CA PHE A 14 -7.95 -20.39 -7.07
C PHE A 14 -7.04 -21.37 -7.83
N LEU A 15 -7.20 -22.67 -7.56
CA LEU A 15 -6.42 -23.69 -8.25
C LEU A 15 -6.69 -23.72 -9.76
N LYS A 16 -7.97 -23.64 -10.17
CA LYS A 16 -8.34 -23.58 -11.60
C LYS A 16 -7.77 -22.32 -12.28
N ALA A 17 -7.76 -21.17 -11.60
CA ALA A 17 -7.15 -19.97 -12.12
C ALA A 17 -5.63 -20.12 -12.29
N ASN A 18 -4.95 -20.74 -11.31
CA ASN A 18 -3.52 -21.05 -11.43
C ASN A 18 -3.22 -22.01 -12.59
N GLU A 19 -4.05 -23.03 -12.77
CA GLU A 19 -3.92 -23.96 -13.92
C GLU A 19 -4.16 -23.25 -15.26
N ALA A 20 -5.13 -22.35 -15.33
CA ALA A 20 -5.38 -21.54 -16.52
C ALA A 20 -4.16 -20.67 -16.85
N TYR A 21 -3.59 -20.00 -15.83
CA TYR A 21 -2.35 -19.23 -15.98
C TYR A 21 -1.18 -20.08 -16.51
N ALA A 22 -0.99 -21.27 -15.93
CA ALA A 22 0.07 -22.19 -16.37
C ALA A 22 -0.10 -22.68 -17.82
N ARG A 23 -1.32 -22.68 -18.34
CA ARG A 23 -1.64 -22.99 -19.75
C ARG A 23 -1.66 -21.74 -20.65
N GLU A 24 -1.23 -20.59 -20.14
CA GLU A 24 -1.26 -19.28 -20.81
C GLU A 24 -2.68 -18.78 -21.17
N ASP A 25 -3.72 -19.39 -20.58
CA ASP A 25 -5.08 -18.88 -20.68
C ASP A 25 -5.28 -17.77 -19.64
N TYR A 26 -4.66 -16.64 -19.92
CA TYR A 26 -4.67 -15.49 -19.04
C TYR A 26 -6.07 -14.87 -18.86
N ALA A 27 -6.96 -15.09 -19.84
CA ALA A 27 -8.34 -14.60 -19.73
C ALA A 27 -9.12 -15.38 -18.67
N ALA A 28 -9.06 -16.71 -18.70
CA ALA A 28 -9.69 -17.56 -17.69
C ALA A 28 -9.03 -17.40 -16.30
N ALA A 29 -7.70 -17.27 -16.25
CA ALA A 29 -6.97 -17.01 -15.00
C ALA A 29 -7.46 -15.69 -14.33
N LYS A 30 -7.49 -14.60 -15.10
CA LYS A 30 -7.99 -13.29 -14.64
C LYS A 30 -9.41 -13.38 -14.10
N GLU A 31 -10.32 -14.01 -14.87
CA GLU A 31 -11.72 -14.16 -14.43
C GLU A 31 -11.83 -14.91 -13.10
N GLY A 32 -11.03 -15.96 -12.91
CA GLY A 32 -11.00 -16.72 -11.66
C GLY A 32 -10.55 -15.88 -10.46
N TYR A 33 -9.46 -15.11 -10.60
CA TYR A 33 -8.97 -14.25 -9.53
C TYR A 33 -9.92 -13.08 -9.24
N GLU A 34 -10.49 -12.46 -10.28
CA GLU A 34 -11.48 -11.38 -10.13
C GLU A 34 -12.74 -11.87 -9.41
N LYS A 35 -13.20 -13.11 -9.66
CA LYS A 35 -14.31 -13.73 -8.93
C LYS A 35 -14.02 -13.87 -7.45
N LEU A 36 -12.81 -14.28 -7.09
CA LEU A 36 -12.39 -14.36 -5.67
C LEU A 36 -12.40 -12.99 -5.01
N LEU A 37 -11.82 -11.97 -5.65
CA LEU A 37 -11.81 -10.60 -5.13
C LEU A 37 -13.23 -10.05 -4.96
N ALA A 38 -14.11 -10.24 -5.95
CA ALA A 38 -15.49 -9.75 -5.93
C ALA A 38 -16.33 -10.40 -4.80
N ASN A 39 -15.95 -11.57 -4.32
CA ASN A 39 -16.61 -12.29 -3.23
C ASN A 39 -15.91 -12.12 -1.85
N GLY A 40 -14.95 -11.20 -1.75
CA GLY A 40 -14.21 -10.96 -0.51
C GLY A 40 -13.27 -12.11 -0.11
N GLN A 41 -12.98 -13.01 -1.05
CA GLN A 41 -12.04 -14.14 -0.89
C GLN A 41 -10.66 -13.78 -1.47
N GLY A 42 -10.37 -12.46 -1.51
CA GLY A 42 -9.08 -11.94 -1.92
C GLY A 42 -8.01 -12.16 -0.87
N GLY A 43 -6.82 -11.70 -1.20
CA GLY A 43 -5.67 -11.72 -0.33
C GLY A 43 -4.42 -11.48 -1.16
N PRO A 44 -3.27 -11.32 -0.52
CA PRO A 44 -2.04 -10.94 -1.22
C PRO A 44 -1.65 -11.93 -2.33
N ASP A 45 -1.94 -13.23 -2.15
CA ASP A 45 -1.61 -14.24 -3.18
C ASP A 45 -2.52 -14.13 -4.42
N VAL A 46 -3.82 -13.86 -4.21
CA VAL A 46 -4.78 -13.65 -5.31
C VAL A 46 -4.41 -12.36 -6.08
N LEU A 47 -4.11 -11.28 -5.36
CA LEU A 47 -3.68 -10.02 -5.94
C LEU A 47 -2.36 -10.15 -6.70
N TYR A 48 -1.40 -10.89 -6.15
CA TYR A 48 -0.13 -11.18 -6.81
C TYR A 48 -0.34 -11.93 -8.13
N ASN A 49 -1.14 -13.03 -8.10
CA ASN A 49 -1.40 -13.83 -9.28
C ASN A 49 -2.22 -13.06 -10.34
N LEU A 50 -3.16 -12.21 -9.91
CA LEU A 50 -3.87 -11.31 -10.82
C LEU A 50 -2.93 -10.28 -11.44
N GLY A 51 -2.04 -9.69 -10.64
CA GLY A 51 -1.03 -8.74 -11.12
C GLY A 51 -0.08 -9.36 -12.15
N THR A 52 0.40 -10.58 -11.91
CA THR A 52 1.24 -11.32 -12.88
C THR A 52 0.48 -11.67 -14.15
N THR A 53 -0.81 -12.00 -14.03
CA THR A 53 -1.70 -12.26 -15.15
C THR A 53 -1.87 -11.01 -16.03
N HIS A 54 -2.14 -9.86 -15.43
CA HIS A 54 -2.20 -8.58 -16.14
C HIS A 54 -0.86 -8.23 -16.81
N LEU A 55 0.26 -8.50 -16.14
CA LEU A 55 1.60 -8.24 -16.68
C LEU A 55 1.89 -9.11 -17.94
N ALA A 56 1.42 -10.37 -17.93
CA ALA A 56 1.50 -11.27 -19.07
C ALA A 56 0.61 -10.82 -20.24
N GLN A 57 -0.56 -10.26 -19.94
CA GLN A 57 -1.47 -9.68 -20.95
C GLN A 57 -1.01 -8.31 -21.48
N GLY A 58 0.00 -7.69 -20.87
CA GLY A 58 0.46 -6.35 -21.22
C GLY A 58 -0.38 -5.20 -20.66
N ASP A 59 -1.35 -5.49 -19.80
CA ASP A 59 -2.13 -4.48 -19.07
C ASP A 59 -1.32 -3.93 -17.89
N LEU A 60 -0.44 -3.00 -18.21
CA LEU A 60 0.56 -2.49 -17.27
C LEU A 60 -0.06 -1.76 -16.08
N GLY A 61 -1.14 -0.99 -16.30
CA GLY A 61 -1.82 -0.24 -15.24
C GLY A 61 -2.39 -1.16 -14.18
N ARG A 62 -3.18 -2.16 -14.59
CA ARG A 62 -3.77 -3.13 -13.66
C ARG A 62 -2.73 -4.07 -13.07
N ALA A 63 -1.67 -4.42 -13.81
CA ALA A 63 -0.56 -5.20 -13.27
C ALA A 63 0.11 -4.50 -12.08
N VAL A 64 0.51 -3.24 -12.24
CA VAL A 64 1.11 -2.46 -11.16
C VAL A 64 0.14 -2.29 -10.00
N LEU A 65 -1.13 -1.97 -10.26
CA LEU A 65 -2.14 -1.83 -9.22
C LEU A 65 -2.24 -3.09 -8.35
N SER A 66 -2.47 -4.24 -8.98
CA SER A 66 -2.66 -5.51 -8.24
C SER A 66 -1.40 -5.93 -7.48
N LEU A 67 -0.21 -5.75 -8.06
CA LEU A 67 1.06 -6.05 -7.39
C LEU A 67 1.33 -5.11 -6.21
N GLU A 68 1.02 -3.81 -6.35
CA GLU A 68 1.16 -2.84 -5.24
C GLU A 68 0.15 -3.13 -4.12
N GLN A 69 -1.08 -3.53 -4.45
CA GLN A 69 -2.07 -3.97 -3.47
C GLN A 69 -1.62 -5.25 -2.75
N ALA A 70 -1.10 -6.24 -3.49
CA ALA A 70 -0.52 -7.44 -2.89
C ALA A 70 0.59 -7.09 -1.87
N ARG A 71 1.47 -6.16 -2.24
CA ARG A 71 2.54 -5.67 -1.35
C ARG A 71 1.98 -4.98 -0.11
N LYS A 72 0.99 -4.12 -0.27
CA LYS A 72 0.34 -3.39 0.83
C LYS A 72 -0.36 -4.33 1.81
N GLU A 73 -0.94 -5.42 1.33
CA GLU A 73 -1.54 -6.48 2.15
C GLU A 73 -0.53 -7.45 2.79
N GLY A 74 0.77 -7.18 2.65
CA GLY A 74 1.83 -7.99 3.25
C GLY A 74 2.20 -9.23 2.45
N GLY A 75 1.96 -9.23 1.14
CA GLY A 75 2.37 -10.29 0.22
C GLY A 75 3.87 -10.56 0.32
N GLN A 76 4.23 -11.82 0.50
CA GLN A 76 5.61 -12.31 0.64
C GLN A 76 6.05 -13.17 -0.55
N ALA A 77 5.37 -13.06 -1.70
CA ALA A 77 5.77 -13.78 -2.90
C ALA A 77 7.21 -13.39 -3.28
N PRO A 78 8.13 -14.38 -3.43
CA PRO A 78 9.55 -14.10 -3.69
C PRO A 78 9.79 -13.21 -4.91
N ASP A 79 8.92 -13.34 -5.91
CA ASP A 79 9.03 -12.63 -7.19
C ASP A 79 8.21 -11.33 -7.25
N LEU A 80 7.54 -10.92 -6.16
CA LEU A 80 6.69 -9.72 -6.14
C LEU A 80 7.48 -8.47 -6.53
N GLU A 81 8.61 -8.24 -5.90
CA GLU A 81 9.47 -7.09 -6.21
C GLU A 81 10.11 -7.21 -7.59
N ALA A 82 10.44 -8.42 -8.04
CA ALA A 82 10.95 -8.66 -9.38
C ALA A 82 9.89 -8.32 -10.44
N ASN A 83 8.64 -8.74 -10.24
CA ASN A 83 7.54 -8.42 -11.16
C ASN A 83 7.21 -6.92 -11.16
N LEU A 84 7.24 -6.25 -10.00
CA LEU A 84 7.14 -4.79 -9.93
C LEU A 84 8.28 -4.10 -10.68
N ALA A 85 9.51 -4.60 -10.56
CA ALA A 85 10.65 -4.07 -11.31
C ALA A 85 10.49 -4.24 -12.82
N VAL A 86 10.01 -5.42 -13.27
CA VAL A 86 9.69 -5.67 -14.69
C VAL A 86 8.59 -4.73 -15.18
N ALA A 87 7.52 -4.54 -14.38
CA ALA A 87 6.44 -3.62 -14.70
C ALA A 87 6.96 -2.18 -14.84
N ARG A 88 7.76 -1.71 -13.88
CA ARG A 88 8.38 -0.37 -13.91
C ARG A 88 9.32 -0.20 -15.11
N ALA A 89 10.06 -1.22 -15.49
CA ALA A 89 10.94 -1.16 -16.67
C ALA A 89 10.16 -1.00 -17.99
N ARG A 90 8.92 -1.50 -18.04
CA ARG A 90 8.01 -1.38 -19.20
C ARG A 90 7.23 -0.06 -19.23
N GLN A 91 7.26 0.74 -18.16
CA GLN A 91 6.57 2.05 -18.12
C GLN A 91 7.15 3.00 -19.17
N VAL A 92 6.26 3.76 -19.81
CA VAL A 92 6.63 4.82 -20.74
C VAL A 92 7.24 6.00 -19.97
N ASP A 93 6.62 6.35 -18.85
CA ASP A 93 7.05 7.48 -18.04
C ASP A 93 8.23 7.08 -17.15
N LYS A 94 9.40 7.59 -17.50
CA LYS A 94 10.57 7.52 -16.63
C LYS A 94 10.69 8.84 -15.88
N VAL A 95 9.98 8.93 -14.77
CA VAL A 95 10.07 10.12 -13.91
C VAL A 95 11.44 10.13 -13.24
N VAL A 96 12.39 10.83 -13.85
CA VAL A 96 13.72 11.04 -13.29
C VAL A 96 13.67 12.26 -12.40
N GLY A 97 14.12 12.10 -11.17
CA GLY A 97 14.21 13.17 -10.19
C GLY A 97 13.18 13.03 -9.07
N ALA A 98 13.49 12.21 -8.08
CA ALA A 98 12.88 12.30 -6.78
C ALA A 98 13.41 13.55 -6.05
N THR A 99 13.01 14.72 -6.52
CA THR A 99 12.97 15.89 -5.65
C THR A 99 11.57 16.00 -5.06
N ALA A 100 11.00 14.86 -4.71
CA ALA A 100 9.91 14.94 -3.80
C ALA A 100 10.50 15.51 -2.52
N GLU A 101 10.11 16.70 -2.19
CA GLU A 101 9.93 17.09 -0.81
C GLU A 101 8.88 16.13 -0.24
N ASP A 102 9.24 14.84 -0.13
CA ASP A 102 8.51 13.93 0.71
C ASP A 102 8.59 14.55 2.08
N ALA A 103 7.46 15.03 2.56
CA ALA A 103 7.37 15.59 3.89
C ALA A 103 8.05 14.60 4.85
N PHE A 104 8.71 15.12 5.87
CA PHE A 104 9.52 14.33 6.81
C PHE A 104 8.80 13.08 7.32
N LEU A 105 7.50 13.20 7.64
CA LEU A 105 6.70 12.08 8.18
C LEU A 105 6.55 10.89 7.23
N PRO A 106 6.20 11.04 5.94
CA PRO A 106 6.21 9.92 4.99
C PRO A 106 7.56 9.21 4.86
N ARG A 107 8.68 9.96 4.90
CA ARG A 107 10.03 9.34 4.88
C ARG A 107 10.29 8.50 6.12
N VAL A 108 9.91 9.01 7.31
CA VAL A 108 10.04 8.27 8.56
C VAL A 108 9.19 7.01 8.55
N ALA A 109 7.94 7.09 8.09
CA ALA A 109 7.07 5.94 7.94
C ALA A 109 7.64 4.89 6.97
N ALA A 110 8.15 5.32 5.80
CA ALA A 110 8.75 4.43 4.82
C ALA A 110 10.06 3.76 5.30
N ALA A 111 10.78 4.38 6.24
CA ALA A 111 12.03 3.86 6.79
C ALA A 111 11.82 2.89 7.97
N THR A 112 10.59 2.69 8.43
CA THR A 112 10.27 1.89 9.62
C THR A 112 9.16 0.87 9.29
N ASP A 113 9.28 -0.32 9.90
CA ASP A 113 8.24 -1.35 9.79
C ASP A 113 7.10 -1.07 10.77
N GLY A 114 5.93 -0.71 10.26
CA GLY A 114 4.76 -0.32 11.06
C GLY A 114 4.33 -1.37 12.08
N PRO A 115 4.11 -2.64 11.70
CA PRO A 115 3.83 -3.75 12.62
C PRO A 115 4.86 -3.91 13.72
N VAL A 116 6.16 -3.91 13.40
CA VAL A 116 7.26 -4.03 14.39
C VAL A 116 7.23 -2.86 15.36
N VAL A 117 7.05 -1.63 14.87
CA VAL A 117 6.95 -0.43 15.70
C VAL A 117 5.73 -0.51 16.65
N ALA A 118 4.57 -0.97 16.14
CA ALA A 118 3.35 -1.09 16.92
C ALA A 118 3.49 -2.12 18.05
N TRP A 119 4.05 -3.30 17.77
CA TRP A 119 4.30 -4.32 18.78
C TRP A 119 5.37 -3.88 19.80
N THR A 120 6.42 -3.17 19.36
CA THR A 120 7.43 -2.59 20.24
C THR A 120 6.82 -1.58 21.19
N PHE A 121 5.98 -0.67 20.67
CA PHE A 121 5.24 0.28 21.49
C PHE A 121 4.36 -0.42 22.53
N LEU A 122 3.50 -1.33 22.09
CA LEU A 122 2.57 -2.03 22.96
C LEU A 122 3.30 -2.81 24.06
N GLY A 123 4.31 -3.58 23.71
CA GLY A 123 5.07 -4.40 24.64
C GLY A 123 5.81 -3.56 25.69
N THR A 124 6.53 -2.52 25.26
CA THR A 124 7.29 -1.64 26.16
C THR A 124 6.35 -0.80 27.05
N TRP A 125 5.23 -0.34 26.50
CA TRP A 125 4.22 0.43 27.24
C TRP A 125 3.59 -0.42 28.36
N VAL A 126 3.10 -1.61 28.04
CA VAL A 126 2.50 -2.52 29.02
C VAL A 126 3.52 -2.92 30.08
N ALA A 127 4.74 -3.31 29.67
CA ALA A 127 5.80 -3.70 30.59
C ALA A 127 6.18 -2.55 31.54
N ALA A 128 6.26 -1.31 31.05
CA ALA A 128 6.55 -0.15 31.86
C ALA A 128 5.48 0.05 32.94
N PHE A 129 4.20 -0.04 32.61
CA PHE A 129 3.10 0.08 33.59
C PHE A 129 3.09 -1.05 34.59
N VAL A 130 3.36 -2.29 34.18
CA VAL A 130 3.52 -3.42 35.10
C VAL A 130 4.65 -3.15 36.10
N LEU A 131 5.80 -2.64 35.61
CA LEU A 131 6.91 -2.29 36.52
C LEU A 131 6.56 -1.14 37.47
N VAL A 132 5.82 -0.13 37.02
CA VAL A 132 5.32 0.94 37.91
C VAL A 132 4.40 0.39 39.00
N LEU A 133 3.52 -0.57 38.64
CA LEU A 133 2.67 -1.25 39.60
C LEU A 133 3.50 -2.07 40.61
N LEU A 134 4.45 -2.87 40.12
CA LEU A 134 5.36 -3.64 40.96
C LEU A 134 6.23 -2.74 41.86
N TRP A 135 6.67 -1.61 41.36
CA TRP A 135 7.42 -0.61 42.13
C TRP A 135 6.65 -0.15 43.36
N ARG A 136 5.32 0.02 43.28
CA ARG A 136 4.45 0.38 44.40
C ARG A 136 4.36 -0.73 45.45
N LEU A 137 4.43 -2.01 45.02
CA LEU A 137 4.27 -3.19 45.90
C LEU A 137 5.58 -3.63 46.57
N LEU A 138 6.74 -3.27 46.00
CA LEU A 138 8.06 -3.71 46.47
C LEU A 138 8.58 -2.90 47.69
N GLY A 139 9.41 -3.52 48.52
CA GLY A 139 10.13 -2.87 49.61
C GLY A 139 11.23 -1.91 49.12
N ARG A 140 11.64 -0.96 49.98
CA ARG A 140 12.57 0.12 49.61
C ARG A 140 13.83 -0.28 48.89
N GLY A 141 14.43 -1.44 49.23
CA GLY A 141 15.73 -1.84 48.64
C GLY A 141 15.68 -2.26 47.13
N ARG A 142 14.51 -2.62 46.61
CA ARG A 142 14.34 -3.05 45.18
C ARG A 142 13.67 -1.98 44.31
N ARG A 143 13.10 -0.95 44.91
CA ARG A 143 12.36 0.10 44.21
C ARG A 143 13.20 0.85 43.18
N THR A 144 14.45 1.16 43.50
CA THR A 144 15.32 1.95 42.62
C THR A 144 15.56 1.22 41.28
N ALA A 145 15.93 -0.06 41.33
CA ALA A 145 16.20 -0.84 40.11
C ALA A 145 14.94 -0.98 39.23
N VAL A 146 13.78 -1.28 39.85
CA VAL A 146 12.52 -1.41 39.12
C VAL A 146 12.07 -0.06 38.55
N GLY A 147 12.25 1.02 39.29
CA GLY A 147 11.95 2.38 38.80
C GLY A 147 12.83 2.79 37.60
N VAL A 148 14.13 2.52 37.69
CA VAL A 148 15.05 2.77 36.56
C VAL A 148 14.64 1.97 35.33
N LEU A 149 14.33 0.68 35.48
CA LEU A 149 13.89 -0.14 34.36
C LEU A 149 12.58 0.35 33.75
N ALA A 150 11.61 0.79 34.58
CA ALA A 150 10.37 1.40 34.08
C ALA A 150 10.64 2.66 33.26
N VAL A 151 11.55 3.53 33.73
CA VAL A 151 11.93 4.75 33.00
C VAL A 151 12.59 4.40 31.65
N LEU A 152 13.48 3.39 31.63
CA LEU A 152 14.11 2.96 30.39
C LEU A 152 13.09 2.39 29.39
N LEU A 153 12.08 1.65 29.86
CA LEU A 153 11.00 1.17 28.98
C LEU A 153 10.17 2.33 28.46
N PHE A 154 9.83 3.34 29.26
CA PHE A 154 9.15 4.53 28.77
C PHE A 154 9.99 5.32 27.76
N ALA A 155 11.31 5.36 27.93
CA ALA A 155 12.21 6.00 26.98
C ALA A 155 12.21 5.32 25.60
N VAL A 156 11.83 4.04 25.51
CA VAL A 156 11.58 3.33 24.24
C VAL A 156 10.13 3.46 23.79
N ALA A 157 9.18 3.36 24.71
CA ALA A 157 7.75 3.39 24.40
C ALA A 157 7.31 4.73 23.80
N VAL A 158 7.80 5.85 24.32
CA VAL A 158 7.36 7.19 23.84
C VAL A 158 7.78 7.43 22.37
N PRO A 159 9.05 7.23 21.97
CA PRO A 159 9.42 7.34 20.55
C PRO A 159 8.69 6.35 19.64
N SER A 160 8.50 5.10 20.09
CA SER A 160 7.75 4.11 19.34
C SER A 160 6.28 4.53 19.15
N GLY A 161 5.65 5.12 20.17
CA GLY A 161 4.30 5.67 20.08
C GLY A 161 4.19 6.83 19.10
N LEU A 162 5.21 7.69 19.02
CA LEU A 162 5.27 8.75 18.02
C LEU A 162 5.40 8.16 16.60
N LEU A 163 6.17 7.09 16.44
CA LEU A 163 6.27 6.40 15.15
C LEU A 163 4.94 5.74 14.77
N VAL A 164 4.23 5.10 15.70
CA VAL A 164 2.88 4.57 15.45
C VAL A 164 1.94 5.68 14.99
N ALA A 165 1.95 6.82 15.68
CA ALA A 165 1.14 7.99 15.29
C ALA A 165 1.53 8.51 13.89
N THR A 166 2.82 8.49 13.55
CA THR A 166 3.30 8.86 12.22
C THR A 166 2.77 7.92 11.15
N HIS A 167 2.84 6.60 11.36
CA HIS A 167 2.26 5.61 10.43
C HIS A 167 0.75 5.80 10.26
N ALA A 168 0.02 5.99 11.34
CA ALA A 168 -1.42 6.24 11.31
C ALA A 168 -1.76 7.53 10.54
N TYR A 169 -1.02 8.61 10.78
CA TYR A 169 -1.21 9.89 10.09
C TYR A 169 -0.91 9.76 8.59
N VAL A 170 0.21 9.14 8.21
CA VAL A 170 0.58 8.94 6.81
C VAL A 170 -0.44 8.04 6.11
N GLY A 171 -0.86 6.95 6.73
CA GLY A 171 -1.89 6.07 6.18
C GLY A 171 -3.25 6.74 5.98
N ALA A 172 -3.58 7.74 6.80
CA ALA A 172 -4.83 8.50 6.68
C ALA A 172 -4.76 9.68 5.69
N THR A 173 -3.55 10.16 5.35
CA THR A 173 -3.38 11.40 4.56
C THR A 173 -2.70 11.20 3.21
N VAL A 174 -1.99 10.09 3.03
CA VAL A 174 -1.27 9.79 1.78
C VAL A 174 -2.03 8.72 1.01
N HIS A 175 -2.79 9.15 0.02
CA HIS A 175 -3.50 8.27 -0.90
C HIS A 175 -2.65 8.06 -2.15
N GLU A 176 -2.13 6.86 -2.32
CA GLU A 176 -1.39 6.47 -3.52
C GLU A 176 -2.34 5.81 -4.52
N ALA A 177 -2.12 6.07 -5.79
CA ALA A 177 -2.89 5.50 -6.88
C ALA A 177 -2.00 5.12 -8.05
N VAL A 178 -2.51 4.26 -8.92
CA VAL A 178 -1.87 3.88 -10.18
C VAL A 178 -2.69 4.42 -11.35
N VAL A 179 -2.02 4.98 -12.34
CA VAL A 179 -2.64 5.36 -13.61
C VAL A 179 -3.04 4.09 -14.38
N LEU A 180 -4.32 3.97 -14.69
CA LEU A 180 -4.87 2.85 -15.47
C LEU A 180 -5.05 3.20 -16.94
N ALA A 181 -5.37 4.46 -17.24
CA ALA A 181 -5.57 4.91 -18.60
C ALA A 181 -4.28 4.78 -19.42
N PRO A 182 -4.34 4.32 -20.68
CA PRO A 182 -3.17 4.27 -21.56
C PRO A 182 -2.45 5.62 -21.65
N THR A 183 -3.21 6.72 -21.69
CA THR A 183 -2.73 8.10 -21.57
C THR A 183 -3.72 8.87 -20.72
N LEU A 184 -3.23 9.55 -19.70
CA LEU A 184 -3.99 10.39 -18.80
C LEU A 184 -3.45 11.83 -18.86
N VAL A 185 -4.32 12.76 -19.28
CA VAL A 185 -3.95 14.18 -19.42
C VAL A 185 -4.20 14.90 -18.10
N ALA A 186 -3.14 15.49 -17.55
CA ALA A 186 -3.24 16.38 -16.41
C ALA A 186 -3.39 17.83 -16.85
N ARG A 187 -4.34 18.54 -16.25
CA ARG A 187 -4.80 19.88 -16.59
C ARG A 187 -4.54 20.88 -15.47
N GLU A 188 -4.54 22.15 -15.80
CA GLU A 188 -4.36 23.24 -14.83
C GLU A 188 -5.57 23.41 -13.90
N LEU A 189 -6.79 23.16 -14.39
CA LEU A 189 -8.05 23.32 -13.66
C LEU A 189 -8.91 22.06 -13.78
N PRO A 190 -9.81 21.77 -12.78
CA PRO A 190 -10.69 20.61 -12.78
C PRO A 190 -11.93 20.84 -13.68
N GLN A 191 -11.70 21.10 -14.95
CA GLN A 191 -12.76 21.31 -15.94
C GLN A 191 -12.39 20.77 -17.33
N PRO A 192 -13.37 20.31 -18.12
CA PRO A 192 -13.13 19.91 -19.50
C PRO A 192 -12.59 21.08 -20.31
N GLY A 193 -11.57 20.82 -21.16
CA GLY A 193 -11.02 21.83 -22.04
C GLY A 193 -10.01 22.79 -21.37
N ALA A 194 -9.75 22.67 -20.07
CA ALA A 194 -8.65 23.40 -19.45
C ALA A 194 -7.31 23.02 -20.08
N ARG A 195 -6.36 23.94 -20.02
CA ARG A 195 -5.01 23.76 -20.57
C ARG A 195 -4.36 22.50 -19.99
N SER A 196 -3.84 21.63 -20.85
CA SER A 196 -3.02 20.50 -20.45
C SER A 196 -1.65 20.96 -19.96
N ILE A 197 -1.16 20.36 -18.88
CA ILE A 197 0.16 20.66 -18.30
C ILE A 197 1.15 19.56 -18.67
N PHE A 198 0.74 18.30 -18.46
CA PHE A 198 1.54 17.11 -18.78
C PHE A 198 0.61 15.93 -19.06
N GLU A 199 1.19 14.88 -19.60
CA GLU A 199 0.54 13.60 -19.83
C GLU A 199 1.31 12.51 -19.07
N VAL A 200 0.59 11.49 -18.59
CA VAL A 200 1.14 10.31 -17.94
C VAL A 200 0.49 9.06 -18.46
N HIS A 201 1.16 7.93 -18.35
CA HIS A 201 0.75 6.68 -18.94
C HIS A 201 0.51 5.58 -17.90
N ALA A 202 -0.16 4.50 -18.34
CA ALA A 202 -0.52 3.37 -17.50
C ALA A 202 0.68 2.81 -16.71
N GLY A 203 0.42 2.49 -15.43
CA GLY A 203 1.38 1.91 -14.50
C GLY A 203 2.15 2.93 -13.66
N LEU A 204 2.08 4.23 -13.96
CA LEU A 204 2.74 5.24 -13.13
C LEU A 204 2.04 5.37 -11.78
N LYS A 205 2.80 5.32 -10.68
CA LYS A 205 2.30 5.65 -9.34
C LYS A 205 2.24 7.16 -9.16
N VAL A 206 1.12 7.61 -8.62
CA VAL A 206 0.84 9.01 -8.31
C VAL A 206 0.24 9.14 -6.92
N ARG A 207 0.30 10.33 -6.32
CA ARG A 207 -0.45 10.65 -5.10
C ARG A 207 -1.72 11.39 -5.46
N LEU A 208 -2.82 11.03 -4.81
CA LEU A 208 -4.07 11.76 -4.87
C LEU A 208 -4.06 12.83 -3.79
N LEU A 209 -4.41 14.06 -4.15
CA LEU A 209 -4.40 15.21 -3.23
C LEU A 209 -5.80 15.68 -2.90
N GLU A 210 -6.60 15.94 -3.92
CA GLU A 210 -7.92 16.59 -3.82
C GLU A 210 -8.83 16.07 -4.90
N GLU A 211 -10.11 15.89 -4.59
CA GLU A 211 -11.13 15.49 -5.56
C GLU A 211 -12.16 16.60 -5.76
N THR A 212 -12.51 16.88 -7.02
CA THR A 212 -13.52 17.85 -7.39
C THR A 212 -14.37 17.32 -8.54
N GLY A 213 -15.59 16.87 -8.22
CA GLY A 213 -16.50 16.27 -9.19
C GLY A 213 -15.89 15.01 -9.81
N ARG A 214 -15.67 15.02 -11.13
CA ARG A 214 -15.04 13.90 -11.84
C ARG A 214 -13.52 14.01 -11.98
N PHE A 215 -12.91 15.03 -11.40
CA PHE A 215 -11.47 15.27 -11.47
C PHE A 215 -10.81 15.00 -10.14
N VAL A 216 -9.59 14.52 -10.19
CA VAL A 216 -8.70 14.35 -9.05
C VAL A 216 -7.38 15.07 -9.31
N ARG A 217 -6.88 15.77 -8.32
CA ARG A 217 -5.56 16.40 -8.39
C ARG A 217 -4.50 15.36 -8.06
N ILE A 218 -3.66 15.06 -9.03
CA ILE A 218 -2.58 14.09 -8.89
C ILE A 218 -1.24 14.81 -8.72
N ARG A 219 -0.35 14.21 -7.92
CA ARG A 219 1.05 14.62 -7.79
C ARG A 219 1.96 13.50 -8.23
N LEU A 220 2.87 13.82 -9.14
CA LEU A 220 3.92 12.92 -9.62
C LEU A 220 5.07 12.80 -8.62
N PRO A 221 5.91 11.74 -8.71
CA PRO A 221 7.11 11.60 -7.87
C PRO A 221 8.11 12.76 -7.97
N ASN A 222 8.12 13.49 -9.09
CA ASN A 222 8.97 14.68 -9.28
C ASN A 222 8.34 16.00 -8.76
N GLY A 223 7.17 15.91 -8.10
CA GLY A 223 6.48 17.06 -7.52
C GLY A 223 5.54 17.83 -8.47
N LEU A 224 5.48 17.47 -9.76
CA LEU A 224 4.50 18.08 -10.67
C LEU A 224 3.06 17.70 -10.25
N GLU A 225 2.16 18.67 -10.33
CA GLU A 225 0.75 18.49 -9.99
C GLU A 225 -0.15 18.92 -11.14
N GLY A 226 -1.31 18.26 -11.25
CA GLY A 226 -2.33 18.62 -12.22
C GLY A 226 -3.63 17.87 -11.97
N TRP A 227 -4.71 18.36 -12.55
CA TRP A 227 -6.04 17.77 -12.46
C TRP A 227 -6.25 16.76 -13.59
N ALA A 228 -6.53 15.52 -13.24
CA ALA A 228 -6.79 14.42 -14.15
C ALA A 228 -8.20 13.85 -13.94
N GLU A 229 -8.74 13.13 -14.93
CA GLU A 229 -10.01 12.45 -14.76
C GLU A 229 -9.88 11.29 -13.77
N ARG A 230 -10.79 11.24 -12.77
CA ARG A 230 -10.76 10.25 -11.67
C ARG A 230 -10.83 8.81 -12.17
N GLU A 231 -11.55 8.57 -13.27
CA GLU A 231 -11.68 7.25 -13.88
C GLU A 231 -10.36 6.70 -14.44
N GLY A 232 -9.39 7.57 -14.71
CA GLY A 232 -8.08 7.20 -15.24
C GLY A 232 -7.09 6.68 -14.20
N VAL A 233 -7.44 6.70 -12.91
CA VAL A 233 -6.58 6.26 -11.80
C VAL A 233 -7.33 5.33 -10.86
N ALA A 234 -6.62 4.40 -10.24
CA ALA A 234 -7.16 3.56 -9.17
C ALA A 234 -6.26 3.62 -7.93
N GLU A 235 -6.90 3.71 -6.78
CA GLU A 235 -6.24 3.77 -5.48
C GLU A 235 -5.67 2.39 -5.10
N ILE A 236 -4.50 2.41 -4.44
CA ILE A 236 -3.78 1.22 -3.99
C ILE A 236 -4.31 0.76 -2.63
#